data_5cadd1d0758cd334092ee375416c202f
#
_entry.id   5cadd1d0758cd334092ee375416c202f
#
_cell.length_a   1.000
_cell.length_b   1.000
_cell.length_c   1.000
_cell.angle_alpha   90.00
_cell.angle_beta   90.00
_cell.angle_gamma   90.00
#
_symmetry.space_group_name_H-M   'P 1'
#
loop_
_entity.id
_entity.type
_entity.pdbx_description
1 polymer ?
#
loop_
_entity_poly.entity_id
_entity_poly.type
_entity_poly.pdbx_seq_one_letter_code
_entity_poly.pdbx_strand_id
1 'polypeptide(L)'
;MIQIHPVQLQYSHTIGRAEFSGPGFRAPAGIARGADDRLYVLNRSYEGRPDGKRITICTVGEEYITEFGRGVSAERAEEDAPDGSFMWPTAIALDKAGNVYVSDEWYNRISIFTKDGQWVGKWGTPGAGDGALNRPSGLAFDADDNLYVVDSLNNRVQKFTKEGKFITKWGTAGSGDGEFNMPWGIDIDTEGQVYVTDWRNDRVQKFTADGRFLMQFGTSGAEDGEFNRPTGIAVDRAGVIYVADWHNDRLQVFDADGSFVTKLTGEATVSKWGKEKLDASPEMWLQRQKAQGLALEKHFWAPTAVEVDAEDRIFVAETVRSRVQVYRKQIPYFIGDRL
;
A
#
# COMPACT_ATOMS: atom_id res chain seq x y z
N MET A 1 -21.56 -31.62 7.35
CA MET A 1 -21.26 -30.29 6.75
C MET A 1 -19.76 -30.21 6.70
N ILE A 2 -19.18 -30.23 5.51
CA ILE A 2 -17.73 -30.02 5.32
C ILE A 2 -17.53 -28.51 5.47
N GLN A 3 -16.85 -28.11 6.54
CA GLN A 3 -16.46 -26.73 6.75
C GLN A 3 -15.34 -26.44 5.75
N ILE A 4 -15.65 -25.77 4.65
CA ILE A 4 -14.67 -25.31 3.67
C ILE A 4 -13.97 -24.13 4.34
N HIS A 5 -12.74 -24.31 4.81
CA HIS A 5 -11.91 -23.23 5.29
C HIS A 5 -11.34 -22.47 4.09
N PRO A 6 -11.64 -21.17 4.03
CA PRO A 6 -11.85 -20.51 2.75
C PRO A 6 -10.60 -19.95 2.11
N VAL A 7 -9.64 -19.41 2.79
CA VAL A 7 -8.49 -18.73 2.17
C VAL A 7 -7.21 -19.34 2.70
N GLN A 8 -6.49 -20.06 1.85
CA GLN A 8 -5.13 -20.48 2.13
C GLN A 8 -4.18 -19.57 1.35
N LEU A 9 -3.26 -18.94 2.06
CA LEU A 9 -2.22 -18.10 1.48
C LEU A 9 -0.89 -18.83 1.57
N GLN A 10 -0.23 -18.95 0.44
CA GLN A 10 1.10 -19.55 0.34
C GLN A 10 2.13 -18.48 0.02
N TYR A 11 3.19 -18.42 0.82
CA TYR A 11 4.35 -17.59 0.50
C TYR A 11 4.96 -18.00 -0.84
N SER A 12 5.27 -17.04 -1.67
CA SER A 12 5.89 -17.23 -2.98
C SER A 12 7.37 -16.85 -2.94
N HIS A 13 7.65 -15.57 -2.75
CA HIS A 13 9.02 -15.04 -2.74
C HIS A 13 9.06 -13.64 -2.13
N THR A 14 10.28 -13.13 -1.96
CA THR A 14 10.55 -11.75 -1.57
C THR A 14 11.12 -10.97 -2.74
N ILE A 15 10.70 -9.73 -2.91
CA ILE A 15 11.25 -8.76 -3.86
C ILE A 15 11.91 -7.63 -3.06
N GLY A 16 13.11 -7.22 -3.48
CA GLY A 16 13.77 -6.02 -2.97
C GLY A 16 14.84 -6.27 -1.93
N ARG A 17 15.63 -5.25 -1.77
CA ARG A 17 16.67 -5.07 -0.76
C ARG A 17 16.79 -3.59 -0.44
N ALA A 18 17.43 -3.24 0.68
CA ALA A 18 17.63 -1.85 1.07
C ALA A 18 18.66 -1.15 0.16
N GLU A 19 18.19 -0.21 -0.67
CA GLU A 19 19.03 0.62 -1.53
C GLU A 19 18.44 2.02 -1.71
N PHE A 20 19.31 3.01 -1.95
CA PHE A 20 18.91 4.39 -2.19
C PHE A 20 18.69 4.71 -3.68
N SER A 21 19.20 3.88 -4.58
CA SER A 21 19.06 3.98 -6.03
C SER A 21 19.21 2.61 -6.69
N GLY A 22 18.73 2.47 -7.93
CA GLY A 22 18.82 1.22 -8.68
C GLY A 22 17.98 0.08 -8.10
N PRO A 23 18.41 -1.17 -8.33
CA PRO A 23 17.67 -2.36 -7.90
C PRO A 23 17.55 -2.46 -6.38
N GLY A 24 16.41 -2.03 -5.84
CA GLY A 24 16.11 -2.04 -4.41
C GLY A 24 15.09 -0.99 -4.00
N PHE A 25 14.76 -0.99 -2.71
CA PHE A 25 13.77 -0.09 -2.11
C PHE A 25 14.36 0.66 -0.92
N ARG A 26 13.71 1.77 -0.54
CA ARG A 26 14.04 2.47 0.69
C ARG A 26 12.79 2.97 1.39
N ALA A 27 12.44 2.29 2.48
CA ALA A 27 11.22 2.53 3.22
C ALA A 27 9.98 2.59 2.29
N PRO A 28 9.62 1.48 1.60
CA PRO A 28 8.46 1.45 0.72
C PRO A 28 7.19 1.79 1.49
N ALA A 29 6.40 2.72 0.97
CA ALA A 29 5.18 3.23 1.58
C ALA A 29 3.92 2.86 0.78
N GLY A 30 4.06 2.59 -0.52
CA GLY A 30 2.95 2.24 -1.40
C GLY A 30 3.38 1.27 -2.50
N ILE A 31 2.43 0.50 -2.98
CA ILE A 31 2.58 -0.43 -4.10
C ILE A 31 1.42 -0.20 -5.05
N ALA A 32 1.68 -0.30 -6.36
CA ALA A 32 0.63 -0.40 -7.36
C ALA A 32 1.04 -1.41 -8.45
N ARG A 33 0.07 -2.15 -8.95
CA ARG A 33 0.25 -3.13 -10.04
C ARG A 33 -0.14 -2.50 -11.37
N GLY A 34 0.78 -2.54 -12.31
CA GLY A 34 0.54 -2.15 -13.69
C GLY A 34 0.27 -3.34 -14.60
N ALA A 35 -0.06 -3.06 -15.85
CA ALA A 35 -0.02 -4.05 -16.91
C ALA A 35 1.43 -4.58 -17.11
N ASP A 36 1.59 -5.65 -17.89
CA ASP A 36 2.90 -6.20 -18.25
C ASP A 36 3.75 -6.64 -17.05
N ASP A 37 3.10 -7.18 -16.01
CA ASP A 37 3.74 -7.68 -14.79
C ASP A 37 4.57 -6.63 -14.01
N ARG A 38 4.37 -5.34 -14.29
CA ARG A 38 5.07 -4.24 -13.61
C ARG A 38 4.57 -4.04 -12.18
N LEU A 39 5.52 -3.88 -11.29
CA LEU A 39 5.31 -3.48 -9.91
C LEU A 39 5.92 -2.09 -9.69
N TYR A 40 5.10 -1.14 -9.28
CA TYR A 40 5.52 0.21 -8.91
C TYR A 40 5.61 0.28 -7.39
N VAL A 41 6.81 0.55 -6.88
CA VAL A 41 7.06 0.64 -5.45
C VAL A 41 7.45 2.07 -5.10
N LEU A 42 6.57 2.73 -4.34
CA LEU A 42 6.79 4.09 -3.86
C LEU A 42 7.69 4.05 -2.63
N ASN A 43 8.85 4.69 -2.72
CA ASN A 43 9.84 4.77 -1.66
C ASN A 43 9.75 6.13 -0.96
N ARG A 44 9.49 6.12 0.35
CA ARG A 44 9.38 7.34 1.16
C ARG A 44 10.74 7.80 1.69
N SER A 45 11.69 6.87 1.89
CA SER A 45 13.00 7.14 2.49
C SER A 45 12.92 7.88 3.85
N TYR A 46 14.01 8.48 4.26
CA TYR A 46 14.10 9.29 5.49
C TYR A 46 14.23 10.76 5.15
N GLU A 47 13.92 11.62 6.10
CA GLU A 47 13.95 13.07 5.93
C GLU A 47 15.32 13.59 5.44
N GLY A 48 16.40 13.14 6.04
CA GLY A 48 17.78 13.51 5.68
C GLY A 48 18.37 12.80 4.45
N ARG A 49 17.59 11.93 3.78
CA ARG A 49 18.05 11.15 2.60
C ARG A 49 17.05 11.25 1.46
N PRO A 50 17.05 12.41 0.78
CA PRO A 50 16.12 12.65 -0.34
C PRO A 50 16.33 11.70 -1.53
N ASP A 51 17.54 11.23 -1.75
CA ASP A 51 17.93 10.31 -2.82
C ASP A 51 17.15 9.00 -2.82
N GLY A 52 16.66 8.55 -1.68
CA GLY A 52 15.81 7.36 -1.58
C GLY A 52 14.31 7.59 -1.85
N LYS A 53 13.85 8.83 -2.00
CA LYS A 53 12.44 9.17 -2.27
C LYS A 53 12.17 9.07 -3.77
N ARG A 54 11.64 7.97 -4.22
CA ARG A 54 11.43 7.67 -5.64
C ARG A 54 10.38 6.58 -5.84
N ILE A 55 9.99 6.38 -7.08
CA ILE A 55 9.25 5.19 -7.49
C ILE A 55 10.24 4.26 -8.20
N THR A 56 10.36 3.04 -7.72
CA THR A 56 11.11 1.97 -8.39
C THR A 56 10.12 1.11 -9.17
N ILE A 57 10.39 0.86 -10.45
CA ILE A 57 9.62 -0.07 -11.29
C ILE A 57 10.45 -1.34 -11.48
N CYS A 58 9.86 -2.47 -11.16
CA CYS A 58 10.40 -3.79 -11.45
C CYS A 58 9.29 -4.74 -11.92
N THR A 59 9.65 -5.93 -12.38
CA THR A 59 8.68 -7.02 -12.57
C THR A 59 8.45 -7.77 -11.27
N VAL A 60 7.39 -8.58 -11.19
CA VAL A 60 7.16 -9.51 -10.07
C VAL A 60 8.28 -10.53 -9.96
N GLY A 61 8.96 -10.88 -11.06
CA GLY A 61 10.17 -11.71 -11.07
C GLY A 61 11.46 -10.99 -10.63
N GLU A 62 11.34 -9.78 -10.08
CA GLU A 62 12.45 -8.96 -9.58
C GLU A 62 13.46 -8.56 -10.68
N GLU A 63 12.97 -8.29 -11.90
CA GLU A 63 13.78 -7.61 -12.93
C GLU A 63 13.60 -6.11 -12.79
N TYR A 64 14.70 -5.39 -12.60
CA TYR A 64 14.69 -3.92 -12.54
C TYR A 64 14.40 -3.32 -13.92
N ILE A 65 13.46 -2.37 -13.97
CA ILE A 65 13.08 -1.67 -15.20
C ILE A 65 13.63 -0.26 -15.19
N THR A 66 13.21 0.55 -14.22
CA THR A 66 13.66 1.95 -14.08
C THR A 66 13.27 2.51 -12.71
N GLU A 67 13.68 3.74 -12.46
CA GLU A 67 13.19 4.54 -11.33
C GLU A 67 12.96 5.98 -11.77
N PHE A 68 12.02 6.65 -11.11
CA PHE A 68 11.72 8.05 -11.35
C PHE A 68 11.17 8.73 -10.10
N GLY A 69 10.97 10.05 -10.22
CA GLY A 69 10.70 10.91 -9.07
C GLY A 69 11.99 11.29 -8.37
N ARG A 70 11.97 12.39 -7.66
CA ARG A 70 13.14 12.91 -6.95
C ARG A 70 12.75 13.37 -5.57
N GLY A 71 13.50 12.96 -4.57
CA GLY A 71 13.34 13.49 -3.23
C GLY A 71 13.83 14.92 -3.08
N VAL A 72 13.18 15.65 -2.17
CA VAL A 72 13.63 16.96 -1.68
C VAL A 72 13.97 16.82 -0.21
N SER A 73 15.04 17.48 0.24
CA SER A 73 15.38 17.55 1.68
C SER A 73 14.51 18.59 2.39
N ALA A 74 14.32 18.41 3.70
CA ALA A 74 13.55 19.34 4.52
C ALA A 74 14.04 20.80 4.43
N GLU A 75 15.35 21.00 4.30
CA GLU A 75 15.97 22.33 4.16
C GLU A 75 15.60 23.04 2.85
N ARG A 76 15.18 22.27 1.83
CA ARG A 76 14.78 22.77 0.50
C ARG A 76 13.31 22.55 0.21
N ALA A 77 12.54 22.15 1.22
CA ALA A 77 11.09 21.94 1.12
C ALA A 77 10.33 23.29 1.12
N GLU A 78 10.74 24.22 0.26
CA GLU A 78 10.00 25.45 -0.01
C GLU A 78 8.68 25.14 -0.70
N GLU A 79 7.75 26.09 -0.66
CA GLU A 79 6.39 25.96 -1.24
C GLU A 79 6.40 25.59 -2.73
N ASP A 80 7.49 25.88 -3.44
CA ASP A 80 7.71 25.63 -4.87
C ASP A 80 8.66 24.46 -5.15
N ALA A 81 8.39 23.28 -4.56
CA ALA A 81 9.15 22.10 -4.90
C ALA A 81 9.17 21.82 -6.41
N PRO A 82 10.33 21.42 -6.97
CA PRO A 82 10.44 21.12 -8.40
C PRO A 82 9.39 20.09 -8.84
N ASP A 83 8.92 20.22 -10.06
CA ASP A 83 8.01 19.26 -10.67
C ASP A 83 8.59 17.83 -10.62
N GLY A 84 7.73 16.85 -10.33
CA GLY A 84 8.13 15.46 -10.17
C GLY A 84 8.89 15.14 -8.89
N SER A 85 9.00 16.09 -7.95
CA SER A 85 9.69 15.87 -6.67
C SER A 85 8.74 15.38 -5.58
N PHE A 86 9.31 14.71 -4.57
CA PHE A 86 8.62 14.19 -3.38
C PHE A 86 9.26 14.71 -2.10
N MET A 87 8.42 15.02 -1.11
CA MET A 87 8.89 15.27 0.25
C MET A 87 8.46 14.15 1.21
N TRP A 88 7.17 13.89 1.33
CA TRP A 88 6.61 12.77 2.08
C TRP A 88 5.53 12.06 1.26
N PRO A 89 5.96 11.29 0.23
CA PRO A 89 5.02 10.53 -0.56
C PRO A 89 4.41 9.40 0.28
N THR A 90 3.08 9.18 0.17
CA THR A 90 2.32 8.27 1.05
C THR A 90 1.65 7.14 0.33
N ALA A 91 1.01 7.38 -0.80
CA ALA A 91 0.34 6.35 -1.58
C ALA A 91 0.57 6.52 -3.08
N ILE A 92 0.34 5.45 -3.82
CA ILE A 92 0.48 5.36 -5.27
C ILE A 92 -0.73 4.60 -5.82
N ALA A 93 -1.30 5.09 -6.92
CA ALA A 93 -2.36 4.41 -7.67
C ALA A 93 -2.17 4.61 -9.18
N LEU A 94 -2.73 3.73 -9.99
CA LEU A 94 -2.68 3.80 -11.44
C LEU A 94 -4.08 4.03 -12.01
N ASP A 95 -4.19 4.95 -13.00
CA ASP A 95 -5.40 5.06 -13.81
C ASP A 95 -5.47 3.94 -14.87
N LYS A 96 -6.59 3.81 -15.59
CA LYS A 96 -6.76 2.81 -16.64
C LYS A 96 -5.75 2.91 -17.79
N ALA A 97 -5.19 4.09 -18.02
CA ALA A 97 -4.14 4.31 -19.02
C ALA A 97 -2.74 3.93 -18.50
N GLY A 98 -2.62 3.60 -17.20
CA GLY A 98 -1.38 3.29 -16.52
C GLY A 98 -0.62 4.52 -16.04
N ASN A 99 -1.21 5.71 -16.05
CA ASN A 99 -0.57 6.88 -15.43
C ASN A 99 -0.51 6.70 -13.91
N VAL A 100 0.57 7.16 -13.34
CA VAL A 100 0.93 6.97 -11.94
C VAL A 100 0.57 8.21 -11.15
N TYR A 101 -0.28 8.05 -10.14
CA TYR A 101 -0.71 9.11 -9.23
C TYR A 101 -0.09 8.87 -7.86
N VAL A 102 0.49 9.91 -7.28
CA VAL A 102 1.19 9.85 -5.98
C VAL A 102 0.70 10.96 -5.08
N SER A 103 0.21 10.60 -3.89
CA SER A 103 -0.08 11.56 -2.83
C SER A 103 1.20 11.95 -2.09
N ASP A 104 1.35 13.25 -1.80
CA ASP A 104 2.42 13.77 -0.96
C ASP A 104 1.81 14.57 0.20
N GLU A 105 1.95 14.03 1.40
CA GLU A 105 1.33 14.61 2.60
C GLU A 105 1.95 15.94 3.03
N TRP A 106 3.22 16.21 2.67
CA TRP A 106 3.87 17.48 2.98
C TRP A 106 3.38 18.59 2.05
N TYR A 107 3.35 18.29 0.75
CA TYR A 107 2.94 19.27 -0.25
C TYR A 107 1.42 19.38 -0.42
N ASN A 108 0.65 18.53 0.24
CA ASN A 108 -0.82 18.50 0.12
C ASN A 108 -1.28 18.42 -1.34
N ARG A 109 -0.64 17.55 -2.12
CA ARG A 109 -0.87 17.45 -3.57
C ARG A 109 -0.85 16.01 -4.06
N ILE A 110 -1.39 15.85 -5.27
CA ILE A 110 -1.29 14.64 -6.07
C ILE A 110 -0.37 14.95 -7.26
N SER A 111 0.70 14.17 -7.42
CA SER A 111 1.64 14.25 -8.54
C SER A 111 1.32 13.16 -9.55
N ILE A 112 1.43 13.48 -10.86
CA ILE A 112 1.04 12.58 -11.95
C ILE A 112 2.22 12.35 -12.88
N PHE A 113 2.45 11.08 -13.22
CA PHE A 113 3.48 10.64 -14.18
C PHE A 113 2.88 9.67 -15.19
N THR A 114 3.51 9.54 -16.35
CA THR A 114 3.20 8.43 -17.25
C THR A 114 3.65 7.10 -16.63
N LYS A 115 3.20 5.98 -17.18
CA LYS A 115 3.63 4.62 -16.78
C LYS A 115 5.15 4.39 -16.85
N ASP A 116 5.88 5.21 -17.61
CA ASP A 116 7.34 5.13 -17.77
C ASP A 116 8.06 6.24 -17.00
N GLY A 117 7.35 7.00 -16.15
CA GLY A 117 7.91 7.97 -15.21
C GLY A 117 8.09 9.39 -15.74
N GLN A 118 7.52 9.74 -16.90
CA GLN A 118 7.55 11.11 -17.40
C GLN A 118 6.55 11.96 -16.62
N TRP A 119 6.97 13.14 -16.20
CA TRP A 119 6.11 14.10 -15.52
C TRP A 119 4.94 14.55 -16.40
N VAL A 120 3.74 14.50 -15.87
CA VAL A 120 2.51 14.94 -16.53
C VAL A 120 1.96 16.21 -15.89
N GLY A 121 1.89 16.26 -14.56
CA GLY A 121 1.33 17.38 -13.83
C GLY A 121 1.07 17.10 -12.36
N LYS A 122 0.46 18.06 -11.72
CA LYS A 122 0.06 17.98 -10.30
C LYS A 122 -1.21 18.76 -10.06
N TRP A 123 -1.95 18.38 -9.02
CA TRP A 123 -3.06 19.15 -8.47
C TRP A 123 -3.18 18.95 -6.96
N GLY A 124 -3.99 19.77 -6.31
CA GLY A 124 -4.15 19.81 -4.87
C GLY A 124 -3.63 21.11 -4.30
N THR A 125 -4.38 21.67 -3.35
CA THR A 125 -4.03 22.87 -2.60
C THR A 125 -4.22 22.62 -1.12
N PRO A 126 -3.35 23.15 -0.25
CA PRO A 126 -3.52 23.01 1.20
C PRO A 126 -4.83 23.64 1.69
N GLY A 127 -5.55 22.96 2.57
CA GLY A 127 -6.74 23.51 3.21
C GLY A 127 -7.80 22.50 3.61
N ALA A 128 -8.94 23.00 4.11
CA ALA A 128 -10.07 22.20 4.56
C ALA A 128 -11.33 22.35 3.68
N GLY A 129 -11.33 23.27 2.70
CA GLY A 129 -12.42 23.46 1.75
C GLY A 129 -12.62 22.26 0.82
N ASP A 130 -13.67 22.30 -0.01
CA ASP A 130 -13.92 21.28 -1.01
C ASP A 130 -12.82 21.31 -2.07
N GLY A 131 -12.22 20.15 -2.35
CA GLY A 131 -11.08 20.02 -3.26
C GLY A 131 -9.72 20.40 -2.67
N ALA A 132 -9.67 21.06 -1.50
CA ALA A 132 -8.42 21.27 -0.78
C ALA A 132 -8.04 20.03 0.04
N LEU A 133 -6.74 19.83 0.30
CA LEU A 133 -6.18 18.66 0.95
C LEU A 133 -5.38 19.05 2.20
N ASN A 134 -5.37 18.16 3.20
CA ASN A 134 -4.53 18.28 4.38
C ASN A 134 -3.93 16.91 4.72
N ARG A 135 -2.67 16.72 4.36
CA ARG A 135 -1.94 15.46 4.44
C ARG A 135 -2.68 14.29 3.75
N PRO A 136 -2.85 14.34 2.43
CA PRO A 136 -3.46 13.25 1.69
C PRO A 136 -2.63 11.97 1.84
N SER A 137 -3.31 10.84 2.07
CA SER A 137 -2.68 9.52 2.22
C SER A 137 -3.16 8.57 1.12
N GLY A 138 -4.04 7.60 1.42
CA GLY A 138 -4.48 6.58 0.49
C GLY A 138 -5.14 7.10 -0.79
N LEU A 139 -4.91 6.38 -1.89
CA LEU A 139 -5.44 6.65 -3.22
C LEU A 139 -6.07 5.39 -3.80
N ALA A 140 -7.26 5.50 -4.40
CA ALA A 140 -7.87 4.42 -5.17
C ALA A 140 -8.67 4.97 -6.35
N PHE A 141 -8.61 4.31 -7.51
CA PHE A 141 -9.44 4.63 -8.67
C PHE A 141 -10.67 3.74 -8.73
N ASP A 142 -11.81 4.32 -9.09
CA ASP A 142 -13.00 3.54 -9.42
C ASP A 142 -13.03 3.10 -10.89
N ALA A 143 -14.09 2.34 -11.23
CA ALA A 143 -14.31 1.85 -12.59
C ALA A 143 -14.56 2.96 -13.63
N ASP A 144 -14.75 4.20 -13.23
CA ASP A 144 -14.96 5.35 -14.11
C ASP A 144 -13.74 6.27 -14.20
N ASP A 145 -12.57 5.83 -13.68
CA ASP A 145 -11.33 6.62 -13.56
C ASP A 145 -11.48 7.87 -12.67
N ASN A 146 -12.38 7.85 -11.67
CA ASN A 146 -12.39 8.87 -10.64
C ASN A 146 -11.46 8.46 -9.50
N LEU A 147 -10.72 9.42 -8.95
CA LEU A 147 -9.76 9.20 -7.87
C LEU A 147 -10.39 9.54 -6.52
N TYR A 148 -10.35 8.56 -5.62
CA TYR A 148 -10.65 8.74 -4.20
C TYR A 148 -9.37 9.04 -3.45
N VAL A 149 -9.39 10.06 -2.63
CA VAL A 149 -8.26 10.53 -1.84
C VAL A 149 -8.65 10.54 -0.37
N VAL A 150 -7.90 9.83 0.45
CA VAL A 150 -8.00 9.95 1.90
C VAL A 150 -7.31 11.24 2.32
N ASP A 151 -8.10 12.19 2.80
CA ASP A 151 -7.67 13.51 3.26
C ASP A 151 -7.50 13.48 4.78
N SER A 152 -6.38 12.85 5.22
CA SER A 152 -6.16 12.32 6.57
C SER A 152 -6.40 13.31 7.69
N LEU A 153 -5.76 14.48 7.67
CA LEU A 153 -5.92 15.46 8.75
C LEU A 153 -7.22 16.24 8.69
N ASN A 154 -7.94 16.16 7.57
CA ASN A 154 -9.33 16.66 7.48
C ASN A 154 -10.35 15.57 7.87
N ASN A 155 -9.90 14.36 8.23
CA ASN A 155 -10.75 13.24 8.67
C ASN A 155 -11.89 12.94 7.69
N ARG A 156 -11.55 12.84 6.39
CA ARG A 156 -12.54 12.63 5.33
C ARG A 156 -11.94 11.87 4.15
N VAL A 157 -12.82 11.39 3.28
CA VAL A 157 -12.50 10.95 1.92
C VAL A 157 -13.08 11.96 0.94
N GLN A 158 -12.33 12.28 -0.09
CA GLN A 158 -12.80 13.11 -1.21
C GLN A 158 -12.69 12.34 -2.51
N LYS A 159 -13.68 12.49 -3.40
CA LYS A 159 -13.68 11.94 -4.75
C LYS A 159 -13.46 13.06 -5.76
N PHE A 160 -12.59 12.80 -6.73
CA PHE A 160 -12.20 13.73 -7.79
C PHE A 160 -12.29 13.05 -9.16
N THR A 161 -12.39 13.84 -10.23
CA THR A 161 -11.93 13.34 -11.53
C THR A 161 -10.41 13.17 -11.49
N LYS A 162 -9.84 12.39 -12.40
CA LYS A 162 -8.38 12.20 -12.44
C LYS A 162 -7.58 13.48 -12.70
N GLU A 163 -8.23 14.51 -13.26
CA GLU A 163 -7.66 15.85 -13.46
C GLU A 163 -7.75 16.74 -12.20
N GLY A 164 -8.30 16.23 -11.09
CA GLY A 164 -8.39 16.93 -9.81
C GLY A 164 -9.63 17.81 -9.63
N LYS A 165 -10.68 17.65 -10.46
CA LYS A 165 -11.95 18.34 -10.23
C LYS A 165 -12.73 17.63 -9.13
N PHE A 166 -13.06 18.34 -8.05
CA PHE A 166 -13.85 17.83 -6.93
C PHE A 166 -15.24 17.34 -7.38
N ILE A 167 -15.67 16.19 -6.87
CA ILE A 167 -16.96 15.56 -7.14
C ILE A 167 -17.80 15.51 -5.87
N THR A 168 -17.32 14.83 -4.82
CA THR A 168 -18.00 14.68 -3.54
C THR A 168 -17.03 14.38 -2.41
N LYS A 169 -17.52 14.39 -1.17
CA LYS A 169 -16.75 14.02 0.04
C LYS A 169 -17.67 13.46 1.10
N TRP A 170 -17.08 12.70 2.02
CA TRP A 170 -17.74 12.26 3.26
C TRP A 170 -16.72 12.07 4.38
N GLY A 171 -17.22 11.97 5.60
CA GLY A 171 -16.42 11.84 6.80
C GLY A 171 -16.26 13.13 7.56
N THR A 172 -16.20 13.00 8.86
CA THR A 172 -15.94 14.07 9.85
C THR A 172 -15.08 13.49 10.97
N ALA A 173 -14.46 14.36 11.77
CA ALA A 173 -13.66 13.93 12.91
C ALA A 173 -14.52 13.24 13.99
N GLY A 174 -14.14 12.04 14.42
CA GLY A 174 -14.81 11.30 15.47
C GLY A 174 -14.56 9.80 15.44
N SER A 175 -15.38 9.04 16.16
CA SER A 175 -15.31 7.58 16.28
C SER A 175 -16.63 6.84 15.99
N GLY A 176 -17.69 7.57 15.67
CA GLY A 176 -18.98 7.02 15.23
C GLY A 176 -18.94 6.47 13.81
N ASP A 177 -20.07 5.93 13.34
CA ASP A 177 -20.24 5.44 11.98
C ASP A 177 -20.08 6.58 10.96
N GLY A 178 -19.15 6.40 9.99
CA GLY A 178 -18.83 7.44 9.01
C GLY A 178 -17.94 8.56 9.53
N GLU A 179 -17.57 8.56 10.80
CA GLU A 179 -16.57 9.48 11.36
C GLU A 179 -15.17 8.84 11.30
N PHE A 180 -14.13 9.65 11.23
CA PHE A 180 -12.74 9.21 11.14
C PHE A 180 -11.83 9.90 12.15
N ASN A 181 -10.73 9.20 12.47
CA ASN A 181 -9.59 9.77 13.20
C ASN A 181 -8.31 9.46 12.44
N MET A 182 -7.86 10.39 11.61
CA MET A 182 -6.70 10.23 10.72
C MET A 182 -6.80 8.94 9.86
N PRO A 183 -7.81 8.79 8.99
CA PRO A 183 -7.90 7.66 8.08
C PRO A 183 -6.64 7.58 7.19
N TRP A 184 -6.26 6.37 6.74
CA TRP A 184 -4.99 6.20 6.03
C TRP A 184 -5.10 5.49 4.69
N GLY A 185 -5.43 4.22 4.65
CA GLY A 185 -5.56 3.40 3.44
C GLY A 185 -6.96 3.41 2.88
N ILE A 186 -7.08 3.15 1.59
CA ILE A 186 -8.35 3.05 0.86
C ILE A 186 -8.23 2.04 -0.26
N ASP A 187 -9.29 1.27 -0.49
CA ASP A 187 -9.45 0.46 -1.69
C ASP A 187 -10.93 0.36 -2.08
N ILE A 188 -11.21 -0.07 -3.31
CA ILE A 188 -12.54 -0.13 -3.90
C ILE A 188 -12.75 -1.52 -4.51
N ASP A 189 -13.81 -2.21 -4.08
CA ASP A 189 -14.16 -3.51 -4.62
C ASP A 189 -14.82 -3.43 -6.02
N THR A 190 -15.06 -4.60 -6.62
CA THR A 190 -15.68 -4.71 -7.96
C THR A 190 -17.12 -4.19 -8.03
N GLU A 191 -17.78 -4.02 -6.89
CA GLU A 191 -19.13 -3.45 -6.77
C GLU A 191 -19.09 -1.92 -6.56
N GLY A 192 -17.90 -1.33 -6.48
CA GLY A 192 -17.69 0.10 -6.24
C GLY A 192 -17.84 0.50 -4.77
N GLN A 193 -17.82 -0.47 -3.83
CA GLN A 193 -17.86 -0.18 -2.41
C GLN A 193 -16.46 0.20 -1.92
N VAL A 194 -16.38 1.19 -1.06
CA VAL A 194 -15.13 1.83 -0.64
C VAL A 194 -14.77 1.38 0.77
N TYR A 195 -13.56 0.89 0.95
CA TYR A 195 -13.03 0.45 2.24
C TYR A 195 -11.93 1.42 2.69
N VAL A 196 -12.00 1.85 3.94
CA VAL A 196 -11.06 2.84 4.50
C VAL A 196 -10.53 2.35 5.84
N THR A 197 -9.21 2.32 5.99
CA THR A 197 -8.59 2.10 7.30
C THR A 197 -8.63 3.39 8.12
N ASP A 198 -9.25 3.32 9.29
CA ASP A 198 -9.40 4.44 10.23
C ASP A 198 -8.31 4.32 11.30
N TRP A 199 -7.13 4.83 10.95
CA TRP A 199 -5.84 4.54 11.56
C TRP A 199 -5.78 4.74 13.07
N ARG A 200 -6.38 5.81 13.63
CA ARG A 200 -6.38 6.09 15.08
C ARG A 200 -7.59 5.54 15.81
N ASN A 201 -8.58 5.05 15.08
CA ASN A 201 -9.72 4.35 15.66
C ASN A 201 -9.54 2.82 15.58
N ASP A 202 -8.40 2.33 15.05
CA ASP A 202 -8.04 0.92 14.98
C ASP A 202 -9.15 0.05 14.35
N ARG A 203 -9.73 0.50 13.23
CA ARG A 203 -10.82 -0.18 12.54
C ARG A 203 -10.75 0.01 11.02
N VAL A 204 -11.58 -0.74 10.31
CA VAL A 204 -11.90 -0.54 8.90
C VAL A 204 -13.37 -0.15 8.79
N GLN A 205 -13.67 0.82 7.94
CA GLN A 205 -15.04 1.19 7.60
C GLN A 205 -15.31 0.98 6.12
N LYS A 206 -16.52 0.55 5.77
CA LYS A 206 -17.00 0.28 4.41
C LYS A 206 -18.14 1.24 4.06
N PHE A 207 -18.10 1.76 2.84
CA PHE A 207 -19.05 2.75 2.32
C PHE A 207 -19.52 2.40 0.91
N THR A 208 -20.64 2.97 0.51
CA THR A 208 -21.01 3.06 -0.90
C THR A 208 -20.11 4.07 -1.64
N ALA A 209 -20.13 4.05 -2.97
CA ALA A 209 -19.35 4.96 -3.80
C ALA A 209 -19.64 6.47 -3.58
N ASP A 210 -20.80 6.79 -3.03
CA ASP A 210 -21.24 8.15 -2.67
C ASP A 210 -21.02 8.48 -1.18
N GLY A 211 -20.42 7.56 -0.40
CA GLY A 211 -20.00 7.78 0.98
C GLY A 211 -21.02 7.43 2.05
N ARG A 212 -22.11 6.71 1.74
CA ARG A 212 -23.03 6.20 2.77
C ARG A 212 -22.36 5.03 3.50
N PHE A 213 -22.30 5.12 4.83
CA PHE A 213 -21.77 4.05 5.68
C PHE A 213 -22.55 2.73 5.50
N LEU A 214 -21.83 1.63 5.41
CA LEU A 214 -22.38 0.29 5.28
C LEU A 214 -22.08 -0.59 6.50
N MET A 215 -20.81 -0.66 6.90
CA MET A 215 -20.36 -1.47 8.04
C MET A 215 -18.98 -1.04 8.52
N GLN A 216 -18.61 -1.54 9.69
CA GLN A 216 -17.23 -1.45 10.21
C GLN A 216 -16.84 -2.76 10.88
N PHE A 217 -15.53 -3.00 10.97
CA PHE A 217 -14.97 -4.12 11.70
C PHE A 217 -13.59 -3.77 12.26
N GLY A 218 -13.15 -4.53 13.28
CA GLY A 218 -11.92 -4.27 14.00
C GLY A 218 -12.14 -3.39 15.22
N THR A 219 -11.29 -3.61 16.20
CA THR A 219 -11.19 -2.84 17.46
C THR A 219 -9.73 -2.74 17.87
N SER A 220 -9.39 -1.82 18.79
CA SER A 220 -8.01 -1.64 19.24
C SER A 220 -7.50 -2.86 20.00
N GLY A 221 -6.35 -3.41 19.60
CA GLY A 221 -5.70 -4.52 20.27
C GLY A 221 -4.73 -5.31 19.40
N ALA A 222 -4.38 -6.54 19.86
CA ALA A 222 -3.41 -7.41 19.21
C ALA A 222 -3.96 -8.82 18.92
N GLU A 223 -5.18 -9.14 19.38
CA GLU A 223 -5.82 -10.42 19.12
C GLU A 223 -6.33 -10.51 17.67
N ASP A 224 -6.80 -11.67 17.25
CA ASP A 224 -7.34 -11.88 15.92
C ASP A 224 -8.60 -11.01 15.70
N GLY A 225 -8.59 -10.23 14.61
CA GLY A 225 -9.64 -9.25 14.31
C GLY A 225 -9.45 -7.89 14.98
N GLU A 226 -8.50 -7.73 15.90
CA GLU A 226 -8.13 -6.44 16.49
C GLU A 226 -7.01 -5.78 15.68
N PHE A 227 -6.91 -4.46 15.73
CA PHE A 227 -5.89 -3.69 15.03
C PHE A 227 -5.10 -2.78 15.96
N ASN A 228 -3.88 -2.48 15.53
CA ASN A 228 -3.08 -1.40 16.08
C ASN A 228 -2.52 -0.56 14.92
N ARG A 229 -3.24 0.53 14.63
CA ARG A 229 -2.92 1.44 13.53
C ARG A 229 -2.90 0.77 12.15
N PRO A 230 -4.04 0.24 11.66
CA PRO A 230 -4.14 -0.35 10.34
C PRO A 230 -3.80 0.70 9.25
N THR A 231 -2.98 0.31 8.27
CA THR A 231 -2.51 1.20 7.20
C THR A 231 -3.05 0.79 5.83
N GLY A 232 -2.32 -0.01 5.07
CA GLY A 232 -2.75 -0.46 3.75
C GLY A 232 -3.93 -1.42 3.81
N ILE A 233 -4.79 -1.33 2.82
CA ILE A 233 -5.93 -2.22 2.61
C ILE A 233 -6.03 -2.58 1.13
N ALA A 234 -6.41 -3.82 0.84
CA ALA A 234 -6.73 -4.29 -0.50
C ALA A 234 -7.91 -5.25 -0.45
N VAL A 235 -8.74 -5.24 -1.49
CA VAL A 235 -9.90 -6.14 -1.61
C VAL A 235 -9.81 -6.88 -2.93
N ASP A 236 -9.82 -8.22 -2.88
CA ASP A 236 -9.77 -9.03 -4.09
C ASP A 236 -11.15 -9.15 -4.78
N ARG A 237 -11.16 -9.75 -5.96
CA ARG A 237 -12.37 -9.94 -6.77
C ARG A 237 -13.45 -10.81 -6.11
N ALA A 238 -13.07 -11.62 -5.12
CA ALA A 238 -14.00 -12.44 -4.34
C ALA A 238 -14.53 -11.71 -3.10
N GLY A 239 -14.09 -10.46 -2.87
CA GLY A 239 -14.47 -9.65 -1.71
C GLY A 239 -13.65 -9.94 -0.46
N VAL A 240 -12.57 -10.73 -0.55
CA VAL A 240 -11.66 -10.96 0.59
C VAL A 240 -10.84 -9.71 0.84
N ILE A 241 -10.76 -9.30 2.09
CA ILE A 241 -10.16 -8.05 2.54
C ILE A 241 -8.81 -8.34 3.21
N TYR A 242 -7.77 -7.65 2.80
CA TYR A 242 -6.40 -7.76 3.32
C TYR A 242 -6.02 -6.44 3.98
N VAL A 243 -5.63 -6.46 5.25
CA VAL A 243 -5.31 -5.25 6.03
C VAL A 243 -3.92 -5.36 6.64
N ALA A 244 -3.05 -4.39 6.31
CA ALA A 244 -1.76 -4.25 6.94
C ALA A 244 -1.92 -3.64 8.35
N ASP A 245 -1.71 -4.46 9.37
CA ASP A 245 -1.81 -4.11 10.79
C ASP A 245 -0.43 -3.68 11.30
N TRP A 246 -0.12 -2.41 11.05
CA TRP A 246 1.23 -1.85 11.06
C TRP A 246 1.99 -2.06 12.38
N HIS A 247 1.41 -1.72 13.52
CA HIS A 247 2.06 -1.84 14.83
C HIS A 247 2.00 -3.25 15.44
N ASN A 248 1.22 -4.16 14.83
CA ASN A 248 1.20 -5.58 15.21
C ASN A 248 2.06 -6.44 14.29
N ASP A 249 2.80 -5.83 13.35
CA ASP A 249 3.72 -6.50 12.44
C ASP A 249 3.10 -7.71 11.70
N ARG A 250 1.85 -7.56 11.24
CA ARG A 250 1.09 -8.63 10.56
C ARG A 250 0.22 -8.10 9.43
N LEU A 251 -0.17 -9.01 8.53
CA LEU A 251 -1.28 -8.82 7.61
C LEU A 251 -2.47 -9.65 8.13
N GLN A 252 -3.63 -9.05 8.27
CA GLN A 252 -4.86 -9.77 8.60
C GLN A 252 -5.78 -9.89 7.39
N VAL A 253 -6.51 -10.99 7.32
CA VAL A 253 -7.41 -11.33 6.21
C VAL A 253 -8.82 -11.54 6.75
N PHE A 254 -9.79 -10.93 6.07
CA PHE A 254 -11.19 -10.94 6.46
C PHE A 254 -12.07 -11.34 5.27
N ASP A 255 -13.21 -11.92 5.56
CA ASP A 255 -14.28 -12.11 4.58
C ASP A 255 -14.99 -10.77 4.27
N ALA A 256 -15.83 -10.77 3.25
CA ALA A 256 -16.56 -9.60 2.78
C ALA A 256 -17.50 -8.98 3.85
N ASP A 257 -17.90 -9.75 4.86
CA ASP A 257 -18.70 -9.31 6.00
C ASP A 257 -17.87 -8.78 7.19
N GLY A 258 -16.53 -8.72 7.05
CA GLY A 258 -15.62 -8.27 8.08
C GLY A 258 -15.25 -9.34 9.13
N SER A 259 -15.63 -10.60 8.93
CA SER A 259 -15.24 -11.71 9.80
C SER A 259 -13.77 -12.07 9.59
N PHE A 260 -13.00 -12.21 10.68
CA PHE A 260 -11.60 -12.64 10.63
C PHE A 260 -11.46 -14.04 10.04
N VAL A 261 -10.54 -14.20 9.09
CA VAL A 261 -10.25 -15.48 8.44
C VAL A 261 -8.90 -16.03 8.87
N THR A 262 -7.83 -15.25 8.68
CA THR A 262 -6.47 -15.67 8.99
C THR A 262 -5.53 -14.45 9.10
N LYS A 263 -4.29 -14.71 9.50
CA LYS A 263 -3.22 -13.71 9.52
C LYS A 263 -1.91 -14.26 8.99
N LEU A 264 -1.08 -13.40 8.45
CA LEU A 264 0.29 -13.68 8.08
C LEU A 264 1.22 -12.84 8.96
N THR A 265 2.30 -13.47 9.42
CA THR A 265 3.35 -12.79 10.20
C THR A 265 4.66 -12.66 9.44
N GLY A 266 4.68 -13.08 8.17
CA GLY A 266 5.82 -13.02 7.28
C GLY A 266 6.62 -14.32 7.19
N GLU A 267 7.11 -14.59 5.98
CA GLU A 267 7.89 -15.80 5.64
C GLU A 267 9.07 -15.46 4.72
N ALA A 268 9.55 -14.22 4.73
CA ALA A 268 10.54 -13.73 3.79
C ALA A 268 11.80 -14.58 3.70
N THR A 269 12.30 -14.71 2.49
CA THR A 269 13.61 -15.23 2.15
C THR A 269 14.50 -14.14 1.57
N VAL A 270 15.76 -14.46 1.29
CA VAL A 270 16.65 -13.55 0.56
C VAL A 270 16.11 -13.39 -0.87
N SER A 271 15.86 -12.15 -1.29
CA SER A 271 15.40 -11.82 -2.63
C SER A 271 16.47 -12.07 -3.69
N LYS A 272 16.11 -12.07 -4.97
CA LYS A 272 17.04 -12.19 -6.09
C LYS A 272 18.13 -11.12 -6.02
N TRP A 273 17.74 -9.83 -5.90
CA TRP A 273 18.71 -8.74 -5.77
C TRP A 273 19.55 -8.83 -4.49
N GLY A 274 18.96 -9.30 -3.39
CA GLY A 274 19.68 -9.56 -2.15
C GLY A 274 20.74 -10.64 -2.33
N LYS A 275 20.39 -11.73 -3.01
CA LYS A 275 21.31 -12.82 -3.32
C LYS A 275 22.45 -12.36 -4.24
N GLU A 276 22.16 -11.63 -5.31
CA GLU A 276 23.18 -11.08 -6.21
C GLU A 276 24.19 -10.21 -5.47
N LYS A 277 23.74 -9.39 -4.52
CA LYS A 277 24.63 -8.57 -3.68
C LYS A 277 25.50 -9.42 -2.75
N LEU A 278 24.95 -10.46 -2.15
CA LEU A 278 25.68 -11.38 -1.30
C LEU A 278 26.71 -12.20 -2.10
N ASP A 279 26.34 -12.66 -3.29
CA ASP A 279 27.20 -13.42 -4.19
C ASP A 279 28.39 -12.60 -4.73
N ALA A 280 28.23 -11.27 -4.82
CA ALA A 280 29.30 -10.37 -5.23
C ALA A 280 30.46 -10.25 -4.21
N SER A 281 30.26 -10.70 -2.96
CA SER A 281 31.26 -10.63 -1.90
C SER A 281 31.17 -11.82 -0.95
N PRO A 282 32.15 -12.75 -0.97
CA PRO A 282 32.18 -13.89 -0.04
C PRO A 282 32.17 -13.47 1.45
N GLU A 283 32.73 -12.30 1.76
CA GLU A 283 32.70 -11.75 3.12
C GLU A 283 31.28 -11.46 3.62
N MET A 284 30.41 -10.99 2.74
CA MET A 284 29.01 -10.72 3.11
C MET A 284 28.25 -12.00 3.48
N TRP A 285 28.52 -13.12 2.80
CA TRP A 285 27.97 -14.43 3.18
C TRP A 285 28.45 -14.87 4.55
N LEU A 286 29.77 -14.72 4.84
CA LEU A 286 30.32 -15.05 6.15
C LEU A 286 29.73 -14.18 7.27
N GLN A 287 29.56 -12.89 7.02
CA GLN A 287 28.92 -11.99 7.98
C GLN A 287 27.46 -12.39 8.22
N ARG A 288 26.72 -12.70 7.15
CA ARG A 288 25.32 -13.16 7.26
C ARG A 288 25.22 -14.46 8.07
N GLN A 289 26.10 -15.43 7.84
CA GLN A 289 26.11 -16.69 8.61
C GLN A 289 26.38 -16.47 10.11
N LYS A 290 27.15 -15.44 10.45
CA LYS A 290 27.45 -15.07 11.84
C LYS A 290 26.38 -14.18 12.48
N ALA A 291 25.46 -13.63 11.68
CA ALA A 291 24.42 -12.76 12.20
C ALA A 291 23.45 -13.52 13.11
N GLN A 292 23.16 -12.94 14.25
CA GLN A 292 22.15 -13.45 15.18
C GLN A 292 20.76 -13.00 14.77
N GLY A 293 19.75 -13.83 15.04
CA GLY A 293 18.36 -13.45 14.83
C GLY A 293 17.87 -13.50 13.39
N LEU A 294 18.54 -14.23 12.48
CA LEU A 294 18.09 -14.42 11.09
C LEU A 294 16.67 -15.00 10.97
N ALA A 295 16.22 -15.76 11.99
CA ALA A 295 14.84 -16.23 12.04
C ALA A 295 13.82 -15.09 12.10
N LEU A 296 14.17 -13.97 12.74
CA LEU A 296 13.32 -12.77 12.83
C LEU A 296 13.24 -12.01 11.49
N GLU A 297 14.20 -12.21 10.59
CA GLU A 297 14.13 -11.60 9.26
C GLU A 297 12.94 -12.09 8.44
N LYS A 298 12.43 -13.28 8.70
CA LYS A 298 11.26 -13.83 7.99
C LYS A 298 10.00 -13.04 8.26
N HIS A 299 9.84 -12.53 9.49
CA HIS A 299 8.64 -11.86 9.93
C HIS A 299 8.52 -10.47 9.31
N PHE A 300 7.29 -9.99 9.19
CA PHE A 300 7.03 -8.61 8.85
C PHE A 300 7.63 -7.67 9.89
N TRP A 301 7.99 -6.48 9.43
CA TRP A 301 8.31 -5.34 10.29
C TRP A 301 7.73 -4.08 9.67
N ALA A 302 6.69 -3.55 10.30
CA ALA A 302 5.91 -2.41 9.84
C ALA A 302 5.38 -2.61 8.39
N PRO A 303 4.50 -3.61 8.15
CA PRO A 303 3.80 -3.72 6.87
C PRO A 303 2.94 -2.47 6.67
N THR A 304 3.12 -1.79 5.53
CA THR A 304 2.54 -0.46 5.31
C THR A 304 1.54 -0.44 4.19
N ALA A 305 1.80 -1.18 3.13
CA ALA A 305 0.91 -1.27 1.98
C ALA A 305 0.67 -2.73 1.61
N VAL A 306 -0.52 -2.99 1.11
CA VAL A 306 -0.92 -4.27 0.52
C VAL A 306 -1.60 -4.00 -0.82
N GLU A 307 -1.38 -4.87 -1.78
CA GLU A 307 -1.97 -4.85 -3.11
C GLU A 307 -2.33 -6.27 -3.54
N VAL A 308 -3.43 -6.44 -4.25
CA VAL A 308 -3.85 -7.74 -4.80
C VAL A 308 -4.08 -7.61 -6.29
N ASP A 309 -3.47 -8.50 -7.07
CA ASP A 309 -3.63 -8.47 -8.50
C ASP A 309 -4.69 -9.46 -9.04
N ALA A 310 -4.84 -9.42 -10.36
CA ALA A 310 -5.82 -10.25 -11.06
C ALA A 310 -5.52 -11.75 -11.00
N GLU A 311 -4.30 -12.13 -10.69
CA GLU A 311 -3.81 -13.51 -10.54
C GLU A 311 -3.83 -13.99 -9.08
N ASP A 312 -4.56 -13.29 -8.21
CA ASP A 312 -4.67 -13.59 -6.77
C ASP A 312 -3.29 -13.61 -6.06
N ARG A 313 -2.35 -12.76 -6.52
CA ARG A 313 -1.09 -12.54 -5.82
C ARG A 313 -1.24 -11.35 -4.87
N ILE A 314 -0.80 -11.54 -3.65
CA ILE A 314 -0.85 -10.54 -2.58
C ILE A 314 0.56 -10.01 -2.36
N PHE A 315 0.73 -8.71 -2.48
CA PHE A 315 2.00 -7.99 -2.31
C PHE A 315 1.95 -7.19 -1.02
N VAL A 316 2.88 -7.43 -0.11
CA VAL A 316 2.94 -6.72 1.18
C VAL A 316 4.26 -5.96 1.28
N ALA A 317 4.21 -4.63 1.29
CA ALA A 317 5.38 -3.79 1.47
C ALA A 317 5.73 -3.61 2.95
N GLU A 318 7.00 -3.75 3.26
CA GLU A 318 7.56 -3.56 4.59
C GLU A 318 8.49 -2.35 4.62
N THR A 319 8.06 -1.29 5.30
CA THR A 319 8.83 -0.03 5.35
C THR A 319 10.20 -0.22 5.97
N VAL A 320 10.31 -0.89 7.12
CA VAL A 320 11.58 -1.02 7.85
C VAL A 320 12.55 -1.96 7.16
N ARG A 321 12.06 -3.06 6.59
CA ARG A 321 12.93 -4.05 5.92
C ARG A 321 13.19 -3.75 4.45
N SER A 322 12.56 -2.70 3.89
CA SER A 322 12.77 -2.25 2.52
C SER A 322 12.60 -3.35 1.48
N ARG A 323 11.49 -4.07 1.58
CA ARG A 323 11.15 -5.21 0.70
C ARG A 323 9.64 -5.35 0.52
N VAL A 324 9.26 -6.22 -0.40
CA VAL A 324 7.89 -6.70 -0.62
C VAL A 324 7.88 -8.21 -0.47
N GLN A 325 6.97 -8.75 0.34
CA GLN A 325 6.69 -10.18 0.38
C GLN A 325 5.50 -10.49 -0.52
N VAL A 326 5.61 -11.54 -1.31
CA VAL A 326 4.58 -11.97 -2.26
C VAL A 326 4.00 -13.31 -1.81
N TYR A 327 2.67 -13.34 -1.74
CA TYR A 327 1.88 -14.53 -1.43
C TYR A 327 0.95 -14.85 -2.58
N ARG A 328 0.45 -16.08 -2.64
CA ARG A 328 -0.58 -16.52 -3.59
C ARG A 328 -1.75 -17.11 -2.83
N LYS A 329 -2.94 -16.71 -3.20
CA LYS A 329 -4.18 -17.33 -2.75
C LYS A 329 -4.31 -18.70 -3.40
N GLN A 330 -4.42 -19.73 -2.59
CA GLN A 330 -4.68 -21.09 -3.07
C GLN A 330 -6.18 -21.27 -3.23
N ILE A 331 -6.61 -21.62 -4.44
CA ILE A 331 -7.98 -22.08 -4.67
C ILE A 331 -8.04 -23.51 -4.15
N PRO A 332 -8.89 -23.87 -3.18
CA PRO A 332 -9.03 -25.25 -2.74
C PRO A 332 -9.43 -26.12 -3.94
N TYR A 333 -8.56 -27.04 -4.34
CA TYR A 333 -8.93 -28.06 -5.31
C TYR A 333 -9.92 -29.03 -4.65
N PHE A 334 -11.14 -29.09 -5.14
CA PHE A 334 -12.01 -30.22 -4.86
C PHE A 334 -11.41 -31.44 -5.57
N ILE A 335 -10.81 -32.34 -4.81
CA ILE A 335 -10.62 -33.71 -5.31
C ILE A 335 -12.01 -34.31 -5.29
N GLY A 336 -12.70 -34.18 -6.42
CA GLY A 336 -13.95 -34.89 -6.61
C GLY A 336 -13.65 -36.40 -6.52
N ASP A 337 -14.23 -37.04 -5.54
CA ASP A 337 -14.26 -38.51 -5.46
C ASP A 337 -14.76 -39.03 -6.81
N ARG A 338 -13.88 -39.71 -7.54
CA ARG A 338 -14.35 -40.59 -8.61
C ARG A 338 -15.04 -41.76 -7.94
N LEU A 339 -16.37 -41.75 -7.96
CA LEU A 339 -17.19 -42.95 -7.79
C LEU A 339 -17.11 -43.81 -9.06
#